data_458c2e4f8dbe017246ac205cecca240e
#
_entry.id   458c2e4f8dbe017246ac205cecca240e
#
_cell.length_a   1.000
_cell.length_b   1.000
_cell.length_c   1.000
_cell.angle_alpha   90.00
_cell.angle_beta   90.00
_cell.angle_gamma   90.00
#
_symmetry.space_group_name_H-M   'P 1'
#
loop_
_entity.id
_entity.type
_entity.pdbx_description
1 polymer ?
#
loop_
_entity_poly.entity_id
_entity_poly.type
_entity_poly.pdbx_seq_one_letter_code
_entity_poly.pdbx_strand_id
1 'polypeptide(L)'
;MLRQKIGMVFQSYDLFPNLTVIENVLLAPVKVQKRNENEVKEEAIKMLKQVRLDQYLNAYPRELSGGQKQRVAIVRALAMRPEVMLLDEITASLDPEMVRGIEEIVERLSKRDHMTMIIVTHQMNFASRIADEVLFLENGHILEDTPGKDFFDHPQTQRAKEFLDSMDY
;
A
#
# COMPACT_ATOMS: atom_id res chain seq x y z
N MET A 1 11.27 -18.03 5.02
CA MET A 1 12.16 -17.22 4.17
C MET A 1 11.77 -15.74 4.33
N LEU A 2 12.71 -14.80 4.47
CA LEU A 2 12.42 -13.37 4.75
C LEU A 2 11.42 -12.76 3.75
N ARG A 3 11.56 -13.04 2.44
CA ARG A 3 10.68 -12.54 1.37
C ARG A 3 9.19 -12.90 1.51
N GLN A 4 8.84 -13.91 2.31
CA GLN A 4 7.44 -14.26 2.56
C GLN A 4 6.82 -13.43 3.70
N LYS A 5 7.66 -12.78 4.51
CA LYS A 5 7.26 -11.95 5.65
C LYS A 5 7.10 -10.49 5.29
N ILE A 6 7.60 -10.08 4.12
CA ILE A 6 7.56 -8.70 3.65
C ILE A 6 6.68 -8.66 2.40
N GLY A 7 5.56 -7.97 2.49
CA GLY A 7 4.72 -7.62 1.34
C GLY A 7 5.25 -6.35 0.68
N MET A 8 5.19 -6.26 -0.64
CA MET A 8 5.58 -5.05 -1.36
C MET A 8 4.55 -4.70 -2.43
N VAL A 9 4.22 -3.43 -2.51
CA VAL A 9 3.31 -2.85 -3.50
C VAL A 9 4.02 -1.71 -4.19
N PHE A 10 4.12 -1.78 -5.51
CA PHE A 10 4.76 -0.78 -6.35
C PHE A 10 3.75 0.17 -6.99
N GLN A 11 4.22 1.32 -7.44
CA GLN A 11 3.46 2.28 -8.22
C GLN A 11 2.87 1.67 -9.51
N SER A 12 3.57 0.71 -10.14
CA SER A 12 3.20 0.06 -11.40
C SER A 12 2.16 -1.07 -11.27
N TYR A 13 1.64 -1.32 -10.07
CA TYR A 13 0.69 -2.40 -9.72
C TYR A 13 1.24 -3.82 -9.89
N ASP A 14 2.02 -4.09 -10.92
CA ASP A 14 2.69 -5.36 -11.30
C ASP A 14 1.78 -6.60 -11.22
N LEU A 15 0.52 -6.45 -11.65
CA LEU A 15 -0.39 -7.58 -11.75
C LEU A 15 -0.02 -8.47 -12.93
N PHE A 16 -0.20 -9.77 -12.76
CA PHE A 16 -0.04 -10.74 -13.83
C PHE A 16 -1.16 -10.55 -14.87
N PRO A 17 -0.85 -10.08 -16.08
CA PRO A 17 -1.88 -9.66 -17.05
C PRO A 17 -2.74 -10.81 -17.58
N ASN A 18 -2.21 -12.03 -17.53
CA ASN A 18 -2.86 -13.25 -18.03
C ASN A 18 -3.64 -14.02 -16.95
N LEU A 19 -3.67 -13.48 -15.72
CA LEU A 19 -4.42 -14.03 -14.60
C LEU A 19 -5.58 -13.09 -14.23
N THR A 20 -6.69 -13.66 -13.83
CA THR A 20 -7.83 -12.93 -13.28
C THR A 20 -7.46 -12.28 -11.92
N VAL A 21 -8.33 -11.42 -11.41
CA VAL A 21 -8.18 -10.80 -10.08
C VAL A 21 -7.98 -11.86 -9.01
N ILE A 22 -8.86 -12.86 -8.95
CA ILE A 22 -8.78 -13.89 -7.93
C ILE A 22 -7.49 -14.73 -8.09
N GLU A 23 -7.12 -15.11 -9.30
CA GLU A 23 -5.90 -15.86 -9.58
C GLU A 23 -4.62 -15.10 -9.20
N ASN A 24 -4.58 -13.77 -9.44
CA ASN A 24 -3.49 -12.91 -8.99
C ASN A 24 -3.29 -12.98 -7.47
N VAL A 25 -4.38 -13.00 -6.71
CA VAL A 25 -4.33 -13.05 -5.24
C VAL A 25 -3.94 -14.45 -4.74
N LEU A 26 -4.45 -15.52 -5.38
CA LEU A 26 -4.22 -16.90 -4.97
C LEU A 26 -2.81 -17.41 -5.27
N LEU A 27 -2.16 -16.89 -6.31
CA LEU A 27 -0.96 -17.46 -6.88
C LEU A 27 0.14 -17.73 -5.84
N ALA A 28 0.53 -16.70 -5.10
CA ALA A 28 1.66 -16.81 -4.18
C ALA A 28 1.33 -17.62 -2.91
N PRO A 29 0.19 -17.40 -2.21
CA PRO A 29 -0.19 -18.22 -1.07
C PRO A 29 -0.25 -19.73 -1.39
N VAL A 30 -0.83 -20.10 -2.54
CA VAL A 30 -0.99 -21.51 -2.95
C VAL A 30 0.33 -22.07 -3.46
N LYS A 31 1.04 -21.38 -4.37
CA LYS A 31 2.25 -21.95 -5.01
C LYS A 31 3.49 -21.86 -4.13
N VAL A 32 3.65 -20.78 -3.36
CA VAL A 32 4.86 -20.54 -2.55
C VAL A 32 4.67 -21.00 -1.11
N GLN A 33 3.57 -20.64 -0.44
CA GLN A 33 3.31 -21.05 0.94
C GLN A 33 2.66 -22.43 1.05
N LYS A 34 2.25 -23.04 -0.08
CA LYS A 34 1.61 -24.37 -0.12
C LYS A 34 0.33 -24.46 0.71
N ARG A 35 -0.38 -23.34 0.86
CA ARG A 35 -1.65 -23.27 1.57
C ARG A 35 -2.76 -23.93 0.75
N ASN A 36 -3.81 -24.38 1.43
CA ASN A 36 -4.98 -24.96 0.80
C ASN A 36 -5.68 -23.93 -0.08
N GLU A 37 -5.92 -24.25 -1.37
CA GLU A 37 -6.46 -23.33 -2.34
C GLU A 37 -7.88 -22.84 -1.99
N ASN A 38 -8.75 -23.72 -1.47
CA ASN A 38 -10.11 -23.36 -1.10
C ASN A 38 -10.11 -22.39 0.09
N GLU A 39 -9.28 -22.62 1.11
CA GLU A 39 -9.17 -21.72 2.25
C GLU A 39 -8.64 -20.34 1.83
N VAL A 40 -7.59 -20.31 1.01
CA VAL A 40 -7.02 -19.05 0.48
C VAL A 40 -8.04 -18.32 -0.39
N LYS A 41 -8.84 -19.04 -1.18
CA LYS A 41 -9.88 -18.44 -2.01
C LYS A 41 -10.98 -17.76 -1.18
N GLU A 42 -11.43 -18.41 -0.11
CA GLU A 42 -12.42 -17.79 0.81
C GLU A 42 -11.86 -16.52 1.47
N GLU A 43 -10.59 -16.55 1.93
CA GLU A 43 -9.92 -15.39 2.49
C GLU A 43 -9.77 -14.28 1.46
N ALA A 44 -9.31 -14.60 0.25
CA ALA A 44 -9.14 -13.66 -0.85
C ALA A 44 -10.45 -12.96 -1.22
N ILE A 45 -11.56 -13.70 -1.31
CA ILE A 45 -12.90 -13.14 -1.58
C ILE A 45 -13.29 -12.15 -0.47
N LYS A 46 -13.08 -12.50 0.80
CA LYS A 46 -13.37 -11.60 1.93
C LYS A 46 -12.54 -10.31 1.85
N MET A 47 -11.24 -10.40 1.56
CA MET A 47 -10.36 -9.24 1.39
C MET A 47 -10.78 -8.38 0.20
N LEU A 48 -11.08 -9.00 -0.96
CA LEU A 48 -11.54 -8.28 -2.16
C LEU A 48 -12.87 -7.56 -1.92
N LYS A 49 -13.78 -8.16 -1.15
CA LYS A 49 -15.03 -7.51 -0.74
C LYS A 49 -14.79 -6.27 0.14
N GLN A 50 -13.82 -6.31 1.05
CA GLN A 50 -13.48 -5.16 1.90
C GLN A 50 -12.97 -3.95 1.10
N VAL A 51 -12.41 -4.20 -0.09
CA VAL A 51 -11.94 -3.15 -1.02
C VAL A 51 -12.90 -2.93 -2.20
N ARG A 52 -14.14 -3.45 -2.12
CA ARG A 52 -15.22 -3.31 -3.12
C ARG A 52 -14.86 -3.85 -4.50
N LEU A 53 -14.19 -5.00 -4.54
CA LEU A 53 -13.78 -5.69 -5.77
C LEU A 53 -14.37 -7.10 -5.92
N ASP A 54 -15.35 -7.47 -5.09
CA ASP A 54 -15.99 -8.79 -5.12
C ASP A 54 -16.72 -9.08 -6.44
N GLN A 55 -17.19 -8.06 -7.15
CA GLN A 55 -17.78 -8.20 -8.48
C GLN A 55 -16.77 -8.40 -9.62
N TYR A 56 -15.48 -8.21 -9.37
CA TYR A 56 -14.42 -8.27 -10.37
C TYR A 56 -13.54 -9.52 -10.26
N LEU A 57 -13.93 -10.54 -9.50
CA LEU A 57 -13.10 -11.73 -9.23
C LEU A 57 -12.55 -12.39 -10.50
N ASN A 58 -13.39 -12.47 -11.55
CA ASN A 58 -13.04 -13.10 -12.82
C ASN A 58 -12.55 -12.11 -13.89
N ALA A 59 -12.46 -10.82 -13.57
CA ALA A 59 -11.94 -9.80 -14.50
C ALA A 59 -10.42 -9.91 -14.64
N TYR A 60 -9.91 -9.59 -15.81
CA TYR A 60 -8.48 -9.47 -16.05
C TYR A 60 -7.99 -8.04 -15.76
N PRO A 61 -6.69 -7.83 -15.48
CA PRO A 61 -6.15 -6.50 -15.18
C PRO A 61 -6.48 -5.45 -16.24
N ARG A 62 -6.54 -5.81 -17.52
CA ARG A 62 -6.90 -4.89 -18.61
C ARG A 62 -8.32 -4.30 -18.51
N GLU A 63 -9.20 -4.97 -17.76
CA GLU A 63 -10.61 -4.59 -17.58
C GLU A 63 -10.83 -3.69 -16.34
N LEU A 64 -9.74 -3.40 -15.60
CA LEU A 64 -9.76 -2.65 -14.36
C LEU A 64 -9.23 -1.23 -14.53
N SER A 65 -9.81 -0.27 -13.78
CA SER A 65 -9.23 1.07 -13.61
C SER A 65 -7.91 1.02 -12.83
N GLY A 66 -7.11 2.09 -12.87
CA GLY A 66 -5.87 2.20 -12.11
C GLY A 66 -6.06 1.93 -10.62
N GLY A 67 -7.03 2.60 -10.00
CA GLY A 67 -7.32 2.40 -8.57
C GLY A 67 -7.84 1.00 -8.23
N GLN A 68 -8.55 0.32 -9.15
CA GLN A 68 -8.95 -1.07 -8.98
C GLN A 68 -7.72 -1.99 -9.02
N LYS A 69 -6.81 -1.79 -9.99
CA LYS A 69 -5.53 -2.53 -10.07
C LYS A 69 -4.71 -2.38 -8.79
N GLN A 70 -4.63 -1.15 -8.26
CA GLN A 70 -3.89 -0.87 -7.03
C GLN A 70 -4.48 -1.61 -5.83
N ARG A 71 -5.82 -1.61 -5.69
CA ARG A 71 -6.49 -2.38 -4.63
C ARG A 71 -6.23 -3.89 -4.76
N VAL A 72 -6.23 -4.43 -5.98
CA VAL A 72 -5.86 -5.85 -6.20
C VAL A 72 -4.41 -6.09 -5.78
N ALA A 73 -3.47 -5.20 -6.12
CA ALA A 73 -2.05 -5.33 -5.75
C ALA A 73 -1.86 -5.33 -4.22
N ILE A 74 -2.58 -4.46 -3.50
CA ILE A 74 -2.57 -4.43 -2.03
C ILE A 74 -3.12 -5.76 -1.47
N VAL A 75 -4.29 -6.22 -1.94
CA VAL A 75 -4.90 -7.48 -1.49
C VAL A 75 -3.99 -8.67 -1.80
N ARG A 76 -3.34 -8.70 -2.97
CA ARG A 76 -2.36 -9.74 -3.33
C ARG A 76 -1.20 -9.79 -2.34
N ALA A 77 -0.67 -8.65 -1.95
CA ALA A 77 0.40 -8.58 -0.95
C ALA A 77 -0.07 -9.07 0.44
N LEU A 78 -1.25 -8.63 0.88
CA LEU A 78 -1.86 -9.01 2.16
C LEU A 78 -2.21 -10.51 2.24
N ALA A 79 -2.56 -11.14 1.12
CA ALA A 79 -2.89 -12.56 1.06
C ALA A 79 -1.73 -13.47 1.50
N MET A 80 -0.49 -12.98 1.40
CA MET A 80 0.71 -13.65 1.91
C MET A 80 0.83 -13.57 3.44
N ARG A 81 -0.03 -12.82 4.13
CA ARG A 81 0.03 -12.55 5.58
C ARG A 81 1.39 -12.02 6.01
N PRO A 82 1.87 -10.92 5.42
CA PRO A 82 3.18 -10.36 5.72
C PRO A 82 3.24 -9.80 7.15
N GLU A 83 4.43 -9.76 7.72
CA GLU A 83 4.71 -9.06 8.98
C GLU A 83 4.95 -7.57 8.77
N VAL A 84 5.44 -7.19 7.57
CA VAL A 84 5.73 -5.81 7.18
C VAL A 84 5.25 -5.56 5.76
N MET A 85 4.67 -4.39 5.49
CA MET A 85 4.31 -3.92 4.14
C MET A 85 5.23 -2.77 3.71
N LEU A 86 5.76 -2.87 2.49
CA LEU A 86 6.46 -1.79 1.81
C LEU A 86 5.54 -1.21 0.73
N LEU A 87 5.21 0.06 0.83
CA LEU A 87 4.29 0.76 -0.07
C LEU A 87 5.06 1.89 -0.77
N ASP A 88 5.33 1.73 -2.06
CA ASP A 88 6.14 2.65 -2.83
C ASP A 88 5.27 3.45 -3.82
N GLU A 89 5.03 4.73 -3.50
CA GLU A 89 4.28 5.70 -4.32
C GLU A 89 2.94 5.15 -4.86
N ILE A 90 2.21 4.44 -4.01
CA ILE A 90 1.01 3.66 -4.40
C ILE A 90 -0.18 4.50 -4.89
N THR A 91 -0.09 5.82 -4.82
CA THR A 91 -1.12 6.77 -5.25
C THR A 91 -0.72 7.66 -6.43
N ALA A 92 0.56 7.65 -6.83
CA ALA A 92 1.13 8.60 -7.79
C ALA A 92 0.49 8.60 -9.19
N SER A 93 -0.11 7.49 -9.60
CA SER A 93 -0.72 7.34 -10.94
C SER A 93 -2.25 7.36 -10.91
N LEU A 94 -2.85 7.82 -9.82
CA LEU A 94 -4.29 7.78 -9.59
C LEU A 94 -4.90 9.19 -9.60
N ASP A 95 -6.16 9.28 -10.03
CA ASP A 95 -6.94 10.49 -9.86
C ASP A 95 -7.34 10.70 -8.38
N PRO A 96 -7.71 11.94 -7.98
CA PRO A 96 -7.96 12.29 -6.58
C PRO A 96 -9.05 11.46 -5.89
N GLU A 97 -10.06 11.00 -6.63
CA GLU A 97 -11.12 10.17 -6.06
C GLU A 97 -10.61 8.76 -5.72
N MET A 98 -9.76 8.22 -6.60
CA MET A 98 -9.15 6.90 -6.39
C MET A 98 -8.08 6.93 -5.30
N VAL A 99 -7.33 8.03 -5.18
CA VAL A 99 -6.34 8.26 -4.10
C VAL A 99 -6.99 8.06 -2.74
N ARG A 100 -8.12 8.73 -2.46
CA ARG A 100 -8.85 8.58 -1.19
C ARG A 100 -9.17 7.13 -0.86
N GLY A 101 -9.63 6.37 -1.84
CA GLY A 101 -9.98 4.96 -1.63
C GLY A 101 -8.79 4.08 -1.27
N ILE A 102 -7.58 4.43 -1.72
CA ILE A 102 -6.34 3.74 -1.34
C ILE A 102 -5.88 4.19 0.06
N GLU A 103 -5.90 5.49 0.33
CA GLU A 103 -5.56 6.04 1.65
C GLU A 103 -6.42 5.44 2.76
N GLU A 104 -7.75 5.33 2.57
CA GLU A 104 -8.66 4.69 3.51
C GLU A 104 -8.30 3.23 3.82
N ILE A 105 -7.83 2.48 2.80
CA ILE A 105 -7.38 1.10 2.99
C ILE A 105 -6.12 1.08 3.86
N VAL A 106 -5.12 1.90 3.53
CA VAL A 106 -3.84 1.94 4.26
C VAL A 106 -4.04 2.43 5.68
N GLU A 107 -4.85 3.47 5.88
CA GLU A 107 -5.20 3.99 7.21
C GLU A 107 -5.88 2.93 8.10
N ARG A 108 -6.77 2.11 7.51
CA ARG A 108 -7.38 0.99 8.22
C ARG A 108 -6.34 -0.06 8.61
N LEU A 109 -5.42 -0.42 7.70
CA LEU A 109 -4.34 -1.37 7.97
C LEU A 109 -3.44 -0.89 9.10
N SER A 110 -3.11 0.42 9.13
CA SER A 110 -2.33 1.03 10.20
C SER A 110 -3.09 1.01 11.54
N LYS A 111 -4.25 1.65 11.59
CA LYS A 111 -4.93 1.97 12.85
C LYS A 111 -5.71 0.80 13.45
N ARG A 112 -6.28 -0.08 12.63
CA ARG A 112 -7.12 -1.19 13.12
C ARG A 112 -6.38 -2.51 13.15
N ASP A 113 -5.58 -2.78 12.12
CA ASP A 113 -4.92 -4.06 11.97
C ASP A 113 -3.48 -4.02 12.53
N HIS A 114 -3.01 -2.84 12.99
CA HIS A 114 -1.67 -2.59 13.54
C HIS A 114 -0.54 -3.14 12.66
N MET A 115 -0.72 -3.03 11.34
CA MET A 115 0.25 -3.49 10.36
C MET A 115 1.49 -2.60 10.36
N THR A 116 2.66 -3.18 10.54
CA THR A 116 3.92 -2.46 10.34
C THR A 116 4.10 -2.12 8.87
N MET A 117 4.28 -0.84 8.56
CA MET A 117 4.41 -0.37 7.17
C MET A 117 5.56 0.61 7.01
N ILE A 118 6.23 0.53 5.88
CA ILE A 118 7.12 1.58 5.38
C ILE A 118 6.47 2.14 4.12
N ILE A 119 6.20 3.44 4.11
CA ILE A 119 5.45 4.10 3.03
C ILE A 119 6.34 5.19 2.44
N VAL A 120 6.59 5.11 1.15
CA VAL A 120 7.20 6.20 0.37
C VAL A 120 6.06 6.96 -0.30
N THR A 121 5.95 8.25 -0.03
CA THR A 121 4.87 9.08 -0.57
C THR A 121 5.24 10.56 -0.61
N HIS A 122 4.65 11.28 -1.55
CA HIS A 122 4.64 12.74 -1.60
C HIS A 122 3.29 13.33 -1.12
N GLN A 123 2.37 12.51 -0.63
CA GLN A 123 1.06 12.94 -0.11
C GLN A 123 1.18 13.36 1.35
N MET A 124 1.60 14.60 1.62
CA MET A 124 1.90 15.08 2.98
C MET A 124 0.68 15.06 3.90
N ASN A 125 -0.49 15.43 3.39
CA ASN A 125 -1.76 15.32 4.12
C ASN A 125 -2.07 13.89 4.59
N PHE A 126 -1.75 12.90 3.77
CA PHE A 126 -1.93 11.51 4.13
C PHE A 126 -0.88 11.06 5.14
N ALA A 127 0.39 11.35 4.90
CA ALA A 127 1.49 11.01 5.80
C ALA A 127 1.27 11.59 7.20
N SER A 128 0.84 12.85 7.32
CA SER A 128 0.60 13.51 8.62
C SER A 128 -0.48 12.82 9.48
N ARG A 129 -1.45 12.13 8.82
CA ARG A 129 -2.53 11.43 9.55
C ARG A 129 -2.15 10.05 10.06
N ILE A 130 -1.13 9.41 9.47
CA ILE A 130 -0.85 8.00 9.74
C ILE A 130 0.58 7.69 10.17
N ALA A 131 1.55 8.58 9.93
CA ALA A 131 2.93 8.31 10.25
C ALA A 131 3.19 8.37 11.75
N ASP A 132 3.73 7.29 12.32
CA ASP A 132 4.26 7.26 13.67
C ASP A 132 5.68 7.89 13.68
N GLU A 133 6.44 7.69 12.60
CA GLU A 133 7.81 8.17 12.40
C GLU A 133 8.00 8.62 10.95
N VAL A 134 8.77 9.67 10.73
CA VAL A 134 9.11 10.21 9.41
C VAL A 134 10.61 10.23 9.21
N LEU A 135 11.03 9.63 8.10
CA LEU A 135 12.39 9.71 7.57
C LEU A 135 12.38 10.66 6.37
N PHE A 136 12.92 11.87 6.55
CA PHE A 136 13.03 12.83 5.45
C PHE A 136 14.36 12.62 4.72
N LEU A 137 14.26 12.20 3.45
CA LEU A 137 15.41 11.83 2.62
C LEU A 137 15.66 12.87 1.54
N GLU A 138 16.93 13.25 1.37
CA GLU A 138 17.38 14.05 0.23
C GLU A 138 18.78 13.59 -0.23
N ASN A 139 18.98 13.46 -1.53
CA ASN A 139 20.24 13.05 -2.16
C ASN A 139 20.84 11.75 -1.57
N GLY A 140 19.98 10.80 -1.19
CA GLY A 140 20.40 9.51 -0.62
C GLY A 140 20.80 9.57 0.87
N HIS A 141 20.57 10.70 1.55
CA HIS A 141 20.84 10.87 2.97
C HIS A 141 19.56 11.13 3.74
N ILE A 142 19.45 10.56 4.95
CA ILE A 142 18.40 10.91 5.90
C ILE A 142 18.79 12.23 6.55
N LEU A 143 17.99 13.27 6.32
CA LEU A 143 18.19 14.61 6.89
C LEU A 143 17.46 14.77 8.23
N GLU A 144 16.29 14.11 8.37
CA GLU A 144 15.56 14.03 9.62
C GLU A 144 15.03 12.62 9.84
N ASP A 145 15.00 12.24 11.12
CA ASP A 145 14.44 11.01 11.66
C ASP A 145 13.71 11.41 12.95
N THR A 146 12.39 11.60 12.86
CA THR A 146 11.59 12.21 13.92
C THR A 146 10.19 11.58 14.00
N PRO A 147 9.54 11.63 15.21
CA PRO A 147 8.14 11.30 15.30
C PRO A 147 7.29 12.05 14.28
N GLY A 148 6.31 11.38 13.70
CA GLY A 148 5.50 11.94 12.62
C GLY A 148 4.90 13.30 12.97
N LYS A 149 4.30 13.43 14.15
CA LYS A 149 3.73 14.70 14.63
C LYS A 149 4.78 15.82 14.66
N ASP A 150 5.97 15.53 15.17
CA ASP A 150 7.03 16.55 15.33
C ASP A 150 7.55 17.00 13.95
N PHE A 151 7.65 16.08 12.98
CA PHE A 151 8.06 16.43 11.61
C PHE A 151 7.12 17.45 10.97
N PHE A 152 5.81 17.29 11.10
CA PHE A 152 4.82 18.16 10.47
C PHE A 152 4.61 19.46 11.24
N ASP A 153 4.65 19.43 12.59
CA ASP A 153 4.41 20.61 13.41
C ASP A 153 5.68 21.45 13.63
N HIS A 154 6.84 20.80 13.76
CA HIS A 154 8.11 21.42 14.17
C HIS A 154 9.33 20.82 13.44
N PRO A 155 9.40 20.87 12.09
CA PRO A 155 10.55 20.34 11.35
C PRO A 155 11.85 20.96 11.81
N GLN A 156 12.89 20.14 12.00
CA GLN A 156 14.15 20.55 12.61
C GLN A 156 15.09 21.22 11.61
N THR A 157 15.16 20.68 10.38
CA THR A 157 16.07 21.20 9.36
C THR A 157 15.40 22.32 8.54
N GLN A 158 16.22 23.27 8.07
CA GLN A 158 15.75 24.32 7.16
C GLN A 158 15.17 23.71 5.88
N ARG A 159 15.77 22.63 5.41
CA ARG A 159 15.36 21.97 4.17
C ARG A 159 13.99 21.30 4.29
N ALA A 160 13.69 20.67 5.44
CA ALA A 160 12.35 20.10 5.71
C ALA A 160 11.28 21.20 5.78
N LYS A 161 11.59 22.35 6.41
CA LYS A 161 10.69 23.52 6.42
C LYS A 161 10.35 24.00 5.02
N GLU A 162 11.39 24.24 4.20
CA GLU A 162 11.21 24.67 2.81
C GLU A 162 10.40 23.66 1.98
N PHE A 163 10.62 22.36 2.22
CA PHE A 163 9.87 21.29 1.56
C PHE A 163 8.39 21.33 1.96
N LEU A 164 8.09 21.38 3.25
CA LEU A 164 6.72 21.43 3.74
C LEU A 164 6.01 22.72 3.31
N ASP A 165 6.68 23.87 3.38
CA ASP A 165 6.16 25.17 2.92
C ASP A 165 5.84 25.17 1.41
N SER A 166 6.52 24.34 0.62
CA SER A 166 6.28 24.21 -0.82
C SER A 166 5.10 23.28 -1.16
N MET A 167 4.61 22.53 -0.19
CA MET A 167 3.51 21.60 -0.33
C MET A 167 2.23 22.24 0.24
N ASP A 168 1.20 22.38 -0.60
CA ASP A 168 -0.15 22.76 -0.14
C ASP A 168 -0.79 21.60 0.61
N TYR A 169 -0.61 21.50 1.93
CA TYR A 169 -1.21 20.46 2.77
C TYR A 169 -1.90 21.03 4.00
#